data_fe9f6935417135b3e6ca483553ff31b7
#
_entry.id   fe9f6935417135b3e6ca483553ff31b7
#
_cell.length_a   1.000
_cell.length_b   1.000
_cell.length_c   1.000
_cell.angle_alpha   90.00
_cell.angle_beta   90.00
_cell.angle_gamma   90.00
#
_symmetry.space_group_name_H-M   'P 1'
#
loop_
_entity.id
_entity.type
_entity.pdbx_description
1 polymer ?
#
loop_
_entity_poly.entity_id
_entity_poly.type
_entity_poly.pdbx_seq_one_letter_code
_entity_poly.pdbx_strand_id
1 'polypeptide(L)'
;MPLDAICMQAVVRETAAQIENARIEKIQQPARDQVILLLRGGRRLLLNAGASQPRLHLTQQLRDNPAQPPMFCMLLRKHLAGGRLLRLKQEPLERVVTLTVRAVDELGEQSDYRLILEAMPRHANLILVDREGRIVDCLRRVDFEMSQQRQVLPGLYYHLPPRQDKCDPLTTEEDTFRRLLARRPEDSPLDRWLMDTFTAIPPLLARELVCRTCGETDARSAAPDTLWQTFHTWQQQVQEGRFLPQLLEREGRPADFSYFPVTQYGPSVTCRTYDTFAQLLDDFYQGREQADRVRQKGQDLMKAATAARDRVRRKLALQEKEYAAAQDREPLRLAGELITANLYRLERGMTHLTAENYYEEGCPQLDIRLDPLLTPQQNAARYFKQYAKAKTAERILTEQLEKGRQEFSYLESVVQELQQAELEQDFNDIRTELTEGGYLRGRGKKQPGFQRASRPREFRSTAGLRILVGRSNRQNDRLTCKDADRRDIWFHTQKIHGSHVILCTGGIEPDRRSIEEAASLAAYYSQGREGGKVPVDYTPVKFVKKPAGGKPGMVVYTTYQTIYAVPDEALARRLSVK
;
A
#
# COMPACT_ATOMS: atom_id res chain seq x y z
N MET A 1 18.64 10.04 -7.59
CA MET A 1 17.90 10.59 -6.44
C MET A 1 18.07 12.07 -6.47
N PRO A 2 16.98 12.80 -6.46
CA PRO A 2 17.08 14.25 -6.63
C PRO A 2 17.71 14.96 -5.42
N LEU A 3 17.50 14.53 -4.18
CA LEU A 3 18.10 15.14 -2.99
C LEU A 3 19.41 14.43 -2.63
N ASP A 4 20.50 14.81 -3.29
CA ASP A 4 21.86 14.42 -2.93
C ASP A 4 22.40 15.24 -1.76
N ALA A 5 23.65 14.97 -1.34
CA ALA A 5 24.23 15.66 -0.18
C ALA A 5 24.46 17.16 -0.43
N ILE A 6 24.81 17.56 -1.64
CA ILE A 6 25.06 18.97 -1.98
C ILE A 6 23.73 19.74 -2.13
N CYS A 7 22.75 19.12 -2.79
CA CYS A 7 21.40 19.68 -2.82
C CYS A 7 20.81 19.85 -1.40
N MET A 8 21.05 18.86 -0.53
CA MET A 8 20.68 18.96 0.89
C MET A 8 21.41 20.10 1.61
N GLN A 9 22.67 20.35 1.29
CA GLN A 9 23.42 21.49 1.84
C GLN A 9 22.76 22.83 1.48
N ALA A 10 22.32 22.97 0.23
CA ALA A 10 21.59 24.16 -0.20
C ALA A 10 20.27 24.34 0.59
N VAL A 11 19.49 23.27 0.72
CA VAL A 11 18.24 23.27 1.51
C VAL A 11 18.48 23.57 2.99
N VAL A 12 19.50 22.95 3.59
CA VAL A 12 19.85 23.17 5.01
C VAL A 12 20.28 24.61 5.24
N ARG A 13 21.11 25.18 4.35
CA ARG A 13 21.54 26.58 4.44
C ARG A 13 20.37 27.56 4.37
N GLU A 14 19.47 27.38 3.40
CA GLU A 14 18.24 28.18 3.27
C GLU A 14 17.35 28.05 4.49
N THR A 15 17.15 26.83 4.97
CA THR A 15 16.30 26.54 6.11
C THR A 15 16.87 27.11 7.41
N ALA A 16 18.16 26.89 7.68
CA ALA A 16 18.85 27.34 8.89
C ALA A 16 18.72 28.85 9.08
N ALA A 17 18.96 29.63 8.01
CA ALA A 17 18.83 31.09 8.04
C ALA A 17 17.45 31.60 8.50
N GLN A 18 16.41 30.75 8.34
CA GLN A 18 15.04 31.13 8.69
C GLN A 18 14.60 30.64 10.06
N ILE A 19 15.14 29.51 10.56
CA ILE A 19 14.59 28.81 11.74
C ILE A 19 15.52 28.74 12.94
N GLU A 20 16.80 29.06 12.81
CA GLU A 20 17.70 29.10 13.98
C GLU A 20 17.19 30.13 15.02
N ASN A 21 17.30 29.76 16.28
CA ASN A 21 16.72 30.45 17.44
C ASN A 21 15.18 30.44 17.54
N ALA A 22 14.45 29.84 16.61
CA ALA A 22 13.00 29.71 16.70
C ALA A 22 12.57 28.74 17.81
N ARG A 23 11.44 29.08 18.49
CA ARG A 23 10.83 28.19 19.49
C ARG A 23 9.93 27.17 18.82
N ILE A 24 9.99 25.93 19.28
CA ILE A 24 9.10 24.84 18.84
C ILE A 24 7.77 24.97 19.58
N GLU A 25 6.70 25.33 18.88
CA GLU A 25 5.36 25.50 19.47
C GLU A 25 4.58 24.19 19.50
N LYS A 26 4.68 23.39 18.43
CA LYS A 26 3.93 22.13 18.31
C LYS A 26 4.68 21.12 17.48
N ILE A 27 4.54 19.84 17.83
CA ILE A 27 5.10 18.71 17.09
C ILE A 27 3.96 17.84 16.60
N GLN A 28 3.98 17.52 15.31
CA GLN A 28 2.97 16.72 14.63
C GLN A 28 3.64 15.56 13.88
N GLN A 29 2.95 14.45 13.76
CA GLN A 29 3.38 13.29 12.96
C GLN A 29 2.22 12.83 12.09
N PRO A 30 2.01 13.46 10.92
CA PRO A 30 0.89 13.19 10.04
C PRO A 30 0.95 11.79 9.39
N ALA A 31 2.15 11.25 9.19
CA ALA A 31 2.38 9.91 8.68
C ALA A 31 3.45 9.19 9.54
N ARG A 32 3.56 7.87 9.37
CA ARG A 32 4.50 7.04 10.15
C ARG A 32 5.94 7.54 10.09
N ASP A 33 6.35 8.09 8.96
CA ASP A 33 7.71 8.50 8.62
C ASP A 33 7.88 10.02 8.44
N GLN A 34 6.87 10.81 8.78
CA GLN A 34 6.89 12.28 8.63
C GLN A 34 6.64 12.96 9.97
N VAL A 35 7.54 13.85 10.36
CA VAL A 35 7.40 14.73 11.52
C VAL A 35 7.41 16.18 11.05
N ILE A 36 6.52 17.00 11.61
CA ILE A 36 6.45 18.44 11.35
C ILE A 36 6.66 19.17 12.68
N LEU A 37 7.67 20.04 12.70
CA LEU A 37 7.89 20.98 13.79
C LEU A 37 7.24 22.32 13.41
N LEU A 38 6.22 22.73 14.17
CA LEU A 38 5.64 24.06 14.06
C LEU A 38 6.48 25.00 14.91
N LEU A 39 7.05 25.99 14.26
CA LEU A 39 7.95 26.95 14.87
C LEU A 39 7.26 28.30 15.03
N ARG A 40 7.69 29.09 16.03
CA ARG A 40 7.20 30.45 16.24
C ARG A 40 7.34 31.27 14.96
N GLY A 41 6.31 32.03 14.62
CA GLY A 41 6.23 32.77 13.35
C GLY A 41 5.57 31.98 12.22
N GLY A 42 4.87 30.89 12.54
CA GLY A 42 4.04 30.12 11.60
C GLY A 42 4.82 29.20 10.65
N ARG A 43 6.14 29.11 10.81
CA ARG A 43 6.99 28.25 9.97
C ARG A 43 6.79 26.78 10.32
N ARG A 44 6.78 25.91 9.31
CA ARG A 44 6.62 24.46 9.46
C ARG A 44 7.82 23.76 8.86
N LEU A 45 8.64 23.13 9.70
CA LEU A 45 9.75 22.29 9.25
C LEU A 45 9.27 20.85 9.11
N LEU A 46 9.25 20.36 7.89
CA LEU A 46 8.99 18.96 7.58
C LEU A 46 10.29 18.15 7.66
N LEU A 47 10.25 17.05 8.39
CA LEU A 47 11.27 16.00 8.45
C LEU A 47 10.63 14.71 7.95
N ASN A 48 11.07 14.19 6.81
CA ASN A 48 10.57 12.97 6.22
C ASN A 48 11.68 11.91 6.18
N ALA A 49 11.51 10.83 6.93
CA ALA A 49 12.37 9.65 6.94
C ALA A 49 11.77 8.48 6.15
N GLY A 50 10.87 8.73 5.20
CA GLY A 50 10.30 7.74 4.29
C GLY A 50 11.34 7.20 3.31
N ALA A 51 11.34 5.88 3.08
CA ALA A 51 12.33 5.21 2.24
C ALA A 51 12.35 5.70 0.79
N SER A 52 11.22 6.16 0.26
CA SER A 52 11.10 6.67 -1.12
C SER A 52 11.49 8.13 -1.28
N GLN A 53 11.30 8.94 -0.21
CA GLN A 53 11.35 10.41 -0.31
C GLN A 53 11.94 11.06 0.96
N PRO A 54 13.12 10.61 1.45
CA PRO A 54 13.73 11.19 2.64
C PRO A 54 14.20 12.63 2.36
N ARG A 55 13.80 13.57 3.24
CA ARG A 55 14.11 15.01 3.08
C ARG A 55 13.76 15.84 4.28
N LEU A 56 14.26 17.07 4.29
CA LEU A 56 13.77 18.15 5.15
C LEU A 56 13.59 19.40 4.32
N HIS A 57 12.60 20.22 4.65
CA HIS A 57 12.43 21.57 4.12
C HIS A 57 11.31 22.32 4.88
N LEU A 58 11.24 23.61 4.73
CA LEU A 58 10.10 24.39 5.19
C LEU A 58 8.92 24.14 4.25
N THR A 59 7.76 23.78 4.79
CA THR A 59 6.55 23.48 4.01
C THR A 59 5.42 24.42 4.34
N GLN A 60 4.65 24.82 3.34
CA GLN A 60 3.39 25.53 3.51
C GLN A 60 2.18 24.57 3.49
N GLN A 61 2.40 23.33 3.13
CA GLN A 61 1.32 22.36 2.99
C GLN A 61 0.75 21.96 4.37
N LEU A 62 -0.58 21.98 4.45
CA LEU A 62 -1.31 21.43 5.59
C LEU A 62 -1.50 19.93 5.41
N ARG A 63 -1.31 19.18 6.50
CA ARG A 63 -1.48 17.73 6.52
C ARG A 63 -2.37 17.30 7.66
N ASP A 64 -3.27 16.37 7.40
CA ASP A 64 -4.13 15.80 8.43
C ASP A 64 -3.31 14.94 9.39
N ASN A 65 -3.56 15.12 10.68
CA ASN A 65 -2.94 14.33 11.72
C ASN A 65 -3.84 13.14 12.10
N PRO A 66 -3.27 11.99 12.49
CA PRO A 66 -4.04 10.90 13.04
C PRO A 66 -4.75 11.33 14.34
N ALA A 67 -5.92 10.74 14.61
CA ALA A 67 -6.72 11.05 15.81
C ALA A 67 -5.93 10.78 17.12
N GLN A 68 -5.06 9.76 17.11
CA GLN A 68 -4.12 9.48 18.19
C GLN A 68 -2.70 9.66 17.67
N PRO A 69 -1.88 10.51 18.30
CA PRO A 69 -0.49 10.71 17.90
C PRO A 69 0.32 9.42 18.15
N PRO A 70 1.22 9.06 17.22
CA PRO A 70 2.14 7.94 17.40
C PRO A 70 3.05 8.11 18.62
N MET A 71 3.56 7.00 19.17
CA MET A 71 4.45 7.00 20.35
C MET A 71 5.68 7.91 20.17
N PHE A 72 6.33 7.84 19.01
CA PHE A 72 7.49 8.69 18.72
C PHE A 72 7.14 10.18 18.72
N CYS A 73 5.95 10.57 18.24
CA CYS A 73 5.47 11.96 18.33
C CYS A 73 5.28 12.39 19.79
N MET A 74 4.73 11.52 20.63
CA MET A 74 4.55 11.82 22.05
C MET A 74 5.89 11.98 22.75
N LEU A 75 6.87 11.15 22.43
CA LEU A 75 8.23 11.26 22.96
C LEU A 75 8.91 12.55 22.51
N LEU A 76 8.83 12.91 21.22
CA LEU A 76 9.35 14.19 20.75
C LEU A 76 8.68 15.38 21.45
N ARG A 77 7.37 15.32 21.72
CA ARG A 77 6.66 16.35 22.48
C ARG A 77 7.18 16.47 23.91
N LYS A 78 7.42 15.34 24.56
CA LYS A 78 7.95 15.29 25.93
C LYS A 78 9.29 16.02 26.05
N HIS A 79 10.20 15.80 25.10
CA HIS A 79 11.57 16.29 25.19
C HIS A 79 11.83 17.60 24.44
N LEU A 80 11.07 17.94 23.39
CA LEU A 80 11.38 19.05 22.51
C LEU A 80 10.30 20.16 22.47
N ALA A 81 9.08 19.90 22.98
CA ALA A 81 8.02 20.91 22.93
C ALA A 81 8.38 22.12 23.82
N GLY A 82 8.19 23.33 23.29
CA GLY A 82 8.57 24.55 23.97
C GLY A 82 10.06 24.90 23.91
N GLY A 83 10.89 23.96 23.42
CA GLY A 83 12.33 24.14 23.26
C GLY A 83 12.69 25.13 22.16
N ARG A 84 13.94 25.61 22.17
CA ARG A 84 14.52 26.50 21.17
C ARG A 84 15.46 25.74 20.26
N LEU A 85 15.28 25.84 18.95
CA LEU A 85 16.19 25.31 17.96
C LEU A 85 17.45 26.18 17.92
N LEU A 86 18.59 25.66 18.39
CA LEU A 86 19.85 26.39 18.44
C LEU A 86 20.57 26.39 17.10
N ARG A 87 20.59 25.22 16.43
CA ARG A 87 21.38 25.04 15.23
C ARG A 87 20.78 23.95 14.34
N LEU A 88 20.85 24.16 13.03
CA LEU A 88 20.61 23.17 12.00
C LEU A 88 21.93 22.93 11.23
N LYS A 89 22.48 21.71 11.31
CA LYS A 89 23.78 21.38 10.70
C LYS A 89 23.68 20.08 9.91
N GLN A 90 24.28 20.06 8.73
CA GLN A 90 24.52 18.85 7.95
C GLN A 90 25.95 18.35 8.16
N GLU A 91 26.14 17.04 8.22
CA GLU A 91 27.48 16.45 8.15
C GLU A 91 28.05 16.63 6.72
N PRO A 92 29.33 17.06 6.60
CA PRO A 92 29.94 17.37 5.31
C PRO A 92 29.78 16.21 4.31
N LEU A 93 29.25 16.52 3.12
CA LEU A 93 29.02 15.59 2.01
C LEU A 93 28.17 14.36 2.33
N GLU A 94 27.52 14.34 3.50
CA GLU A 94 26.64 13.27 3.94
C GLU A 94 25.17 13.73 3.96
N ARG A 95 24.24 12.79 3.84
CA ARG A 95 22.80 13.06 3.94
C ARG A 95 22.31 12.87 5.38
N VAL A 96 23.06 13.43 6.32
CA VAL A 96 22.76 13.42 7.76
C VAL A 96 22.65 14.85 8.25
N VAL A 97 21.49 15.19 8.80
CA VAL A 97 21.20 16.54 9.31
C VAL A 97 20.83 16.48 10.77
N THR A 98 21.48 17.30 11.57
CA THR A 98 21.29 17.39 13.02
C THR A 98 20.62 18.73 13.38
N LEU A 99 19.48 18.63 14.07
CA LEU A 99 18.82 19.75 14.73
C LEU A 99 19.18 19.73 16.21
N THR A 100 19.89 20.75 16.68
CA THR A 100 20.19 20.90 18.12
C THR A 100 19.11 21.76 18.75
N VAL A 101 18.42 21.20 19.75
CA VAL A 101 17.30 21.85 20.44
C VAL A 101 17.61 21.93 21.91
N ARG A 102 17.56 23.14 22.48
CA ARG A 102 17.60 23.37 23.92
C ARG A 102 16.19 23.34 24.47
N ALA A 103 15.93 22.44 25.38
CA ALA A 103 14.63 22.29 26.03
C ALA A 103 14.81 22.12 27.55
N VAL A 104 13.72 22.30 28.28
CA VAL A 104 13.68 22.04 29.72
C VAL A 104 13.27 20.59 29.92
N ASP A 105 14.03 19.85 30.70
CA ASP A 105 13.74 18.46 31.03
C ASP A 105 12.65 18.34 32.13
N GLU A 106 12.34 17.11 32.55
CA GLU A 106 11.33 16.84 33.58
C GLU A 106 11.69 17.38 34.97
N LEU A 107 12.99 17.63 35.21
CA LEU A 107 13.49 18.18 36.47
C LEU A 107 13.55 19.72 36.46
N GLY A 108 13.20 20.37 35.35
CA GLY A 108 13.27 21.79 35.17
C GLY A 108 14.65 22.32 34.73
N GLU A 109 15.60 21.43 34.43
CA GLU A 109 16.94 21.77 33.97
C GLU A 109 16.98 21.95 32.45
N GLN A 110 17.82 22.89 31.99
CA GLN A 110 18.05 23.04 30.55
C GLN A 110 18.94 21.92 30.02
N SER A 111 18.47 21.23 28.99
CA SER A 111 19.19 20.16 28.34
C SER A 111 19.18 20.32 26.82
N ASP A 112 20.30 19.99 26.19
CA ASP A 112 20.43 20.02 24.73
C ASP A 112 20.19 18.64 24.15
N TYR A 113 19.18 18.54 23.28
CA TYR A 113 18.84 17.35 22.52
C TYR A 113 19.24 17.52 21.06
N ARG A 114 19.58 16.40 20.42
CA ARG A 114 19.86 16.35 18.98
C ARG A 114 18.81 15.51 18.29
N LEU A 115 18.04 16.10 17.39
CA LEU A 115 17.14 15.38 16.49
C LEU A 115 17.85 15.20 15.16
N ILE A 116 18.19 13.97 14.81
CA ILE A 116 19.04 13.62 13.68
C ILE A 116 18.18 12.98 12.59
N LEU A 117 18.20 13.57 11.40
CA LEU A 117 17.61 12.99 10.20
C LEU A 117 18.71 12.35 9.36
N GLU A 118 18.63 11.06 9.17
CA GLU A 118 19.41 10.30 8.19
C GLU A 118 18.56 10.13 6.93
N ALA A 119 18.89 10.84 5.85
CA ALA A 119 18.09 10.88 4.64
C ALA A 119 18.60 9.92 3.55
N MET A 120 18.98 8.71 3.94
CA MET A 120 19.40 7.64 3.02
C MET A 120 18.21 6.72 2.74
N PRO A 121 17.81 6.46 1.48
CA PRO A 121 16.51 5.88 1.13
C PRO A 121 16.11 4.63 1.91
N ARG A 122 16.90 3.57 1.83
CA ARG A 122 16.59 2.30 2.49
C ARG A 122 16.80 2.35 4.01
N HIS A 123 17.68 3.25 4.47
CA HIS A 123 18.11 3.40 5.86
C HIS A 123 17.67 4.72 6.48
N ALA A 124 16.72 5.43 5.82
CA ALA A 124 16.24 6.71 6.34
C ALA A 124 15.65 6.54 7.74
N ASN A 125 16.05 7.43 8.65
CA ASN A 125 15.64 7.38 10.05
C ASN A 125 15.55 8.79 10.65
N LEU A 126 14.80 8.92 11.73
CA LEU A 126 14.76 10.10 12.56
C LEU A 126 15.04 9.67 14.01
N ILE A 127 16.11 10.20 14.60
CA ILE A 127 16.70 9.68 15.83
C ILE A 127 16.78 10.84 16.82
N LEU A 128 16.23 10.68 18.03
CA LEU A 128 16.40 11.62 19.13
C LEU A 128 17.55 11.16 20.01
N VAL A 129 18.50 12.06 20.26
CA VAL A 129 19.72 11.81 21.04
C VAL A 129 19.80 12.84 22.15
N ASP A 130 20.18 12.41 23.36
CA ASP A 130 20.38 13.29 24.52
C ASP A 130 21.73 14.04 24.49
N ARG A 131 21.99 14.82 25.52
CA ARG A 131 23.25 15.58 25.68
C ARG A 131 24.49 14.69 25.77
N GLU A 132 24.34 13.47 26.28
CA GLU A 132 25.44 12.52 26.49
C GLU A 132 25.75 11.72 25.21
N GLY A 133 24.89 11.83 24.20
CA GLY A 133 25.06 11.11 22.93
C GLY A 133 24.32 9.78 22.87
N ARG A 134 23.47 9.47 23.86
CA ARG A 134 22.66 8.27 23.86
C ARG A 134 21.37 8.46 23.07
N ILE A 135 20.97 7.44 22.36
CA ILE A 135 19.70 7.42 21.62
C ILE A 135 18.55 7.31 22.63
N VAL A 136 17.73 8.35 22.71
CA VAL A 136 16.49 8.34 23.50
C VAL A 136 15.43 7.45 22.87
N ASP A 137 15.20 7.64 21.56
CA ASP A 137 14.40 6.75 20.71
C ASP A 137 14.62 7.11 19.22
N CYS A 138 14.09 6.27 18.34
CA CYS A 138 14.22 6.44 16.90
C CYS A 138 12.93 5.98 16.19
N LEU A 139 12.70 6.52 15.01
CA LEU A 139 11.54 6.19 14.21
C LEU A 139 11.57 4.73 13.72
N ARG A 140 12.78 4.24 13.39
CA ARG A 140 13.05 2.86 12.99
C ARG A 140 14.16 2.29 13.85
N ARG A 141 13.84 1.26 14.60
CA ARG A 141 14.83 0.50 15.38
C ARG A 141 15.56 -0.45 14.45
N VAL A 142 16.88 -0.42 14.52
CA VAL A 142 17.78 -1.30 13.77
C VAL A 142 18.55 -2.13 14.76
N ASP A 143 18.24 -3.41 14.85
CA ASP A 143 18.88 -4.38 15.72
C ASP A 143 20.03 -5.11 15.00
N PHE A 144 20.64 -6.06 15.69
CA PHE A 144 21.75 -6.87 15.17
C PHE A 144 21.33 -7.76 13.99
N GLU A 145 20.08 -8.23 13.96
CA GLU A 145 19.56 -9.06 12.86
C GLU A 145 19.40 -8.24 11.57
N MET A 146 19.04 -6.96 11.71
CA MET A 146 18.87 -6.04 10.58
C MET A 146 20.18 -5.46 10.07
N SER A 147 21.16 -5.23 10.96
CA SER A 147 22.49 -4.70 10.60
C SER A 147 23.54 -5.13 11.61
N GLN A 148 24.54 -5.87 11.13
CA GLN A 148 25.71 -6.25 11.92
C GLN A 148 26.70 -5.08 12.09
N GLN A 149 26.71 -4.11 11.17
CA GLN A 149 27.67 -3.00 11.18
C GLN A 149 27.26 -1.85 12.12
N ARG A 150 25.96 -1.56 12.22
CA ARG A 150 25.46 -0.42 12.99
C ARG A 150 24.05 -0.69 13.51
N GLN A 151 23.90 -0.60 14.81
CA GLN A 151 22.63 -0.72 15.51
C GLN A 151 22.10 0.67 15.88
N VAL A 152 20.77 0.85 15.83
CA VAL A 152 20.10 2.09 16.23
C VAL A 152 18.96 1.71 17.16
N LEU A 153 19.24 1.67 18.45
CA LEU A 153 18.32 1.25 19.51
C LEU A 153 18.36 2.25 20.67
N PRO A 154 17.26 2.46 21.38
CA PRO A 154 17.24 3.25 22.61
C PRO A 154 18.27 2.79 23.62
N GLY A 155 18.99 3.74 24.25
CA GLY A 155 20.04 3.49 25.24
C GLY A 155 21.45 3.32 24.67
N LEU A 156 21.61 3.02 23.38
CA LEU A 156 22.91 2.96 22.73
C LEU A 156 23.43 4.36 22.39
N TYR A 157 24.73 4.50 22.25
CA TYR A 157 25.33 5.73 21.73
C TYR A 157 25.09 5.86 20.23
N TYR A 158 24.80 7.10 19.80
CA TYR A 158 24.65 7.39 18.39
C TYR A 158 26.02 7.43 17.69
N HIS A 159 26.16 6.70 16.61
CA HIS A 159 27.30 6.74 15.70
C HIS A 159 26.83 7.15 14.31
N LEU A 160 27.65 7.91 13.59
CA LEU A 160 27.38 8.25 12.19
C LEU A 160 27.36 6.99 11.31
N PRO A 161 26.57 6.99 10.23
CA PRO A 161 26.66 5.95 9.21
C PRO A 161 28.08 5.83 8.65
N PRO A 162 28.51 4.62 8.22
CA PRO A 162 29.81 4.43 7.61
C PRO A 162 29.94 5.28 6.34
N ARG A 163 31.06 5.99 6.21
CA ARG A 163 31.38 6.79 5.03
C ARG A 163 31.82 5.91 3.87
N GLN A 164 31.60 6.41 2.66
CA GLN A 164 32.16 5.78 1.45
C GLN A 164 33.63 6.13 1.33
N ASP A 165 34.45 5.18 0.89
CA ASP A 165 35.87 5.40 0.60
C ASP A 165 36.03 6.04 -0.79
N LYS A 166 35.72 7.35 -0.86
CA LYS A 166 35.79 8.18 -2.07
C LYS A 166 36.42 9.53 -1.77
N CYS A 167 36.98 10.15 -2.79
CA CYS A 167 37.58 11.47 -2.67
C CYS A 167 36.53 12.56 -2.40
N ASP A 168 36.91 13.56 -1.63
CA ASP A 168 36.12 14.76 -1.44
C ASP A 168 36.22 15.66 -2.69
N PRO A 169 35.12 15.87 -3.44
CA PRO A 169 35.15 16.67 -4.65
C PRO A 169 35.39 18.16 -4.41
N LEU A 170 35.10 18.67 -3.19
CA LEU A 170 35.21 20.09 -2.88
C LEU A 170 36.61 20.53 -2.47
N THR A 171 37.45 19.59 -2.06
CA THR A 171 38.84 19.83 -1.65
C THR A 171 39.87 19.26 -2.61
N THR A 172 39.41 18.57 -3.68
CA THR A 172 40.30 17.99 -4.68
C THR A 172 40.97 19.06 -5.51
N GLU A 173 42.31 19.04 -5.55
CA GLU A 173 43.15 19.92 -6.35
C GLU A 173 43.39 19.35 -7.75
N GLU A 174 43.80 20.20 -8.68
CA GLU A 174 44.02 19.85 -10.09
C GLU A 174 44.96 18.66 -10.31
N ASP A 175 46.12 18.66 -9.65
CA ASP A 175 47.10 17.57 -9.79
C ASP A 175 46.54 16.22 -9.31
N THR A 176 45.75 16.25 -8.27
CA THR A 176 45.07 15.05 -7.76
C THR A 176 44.00 14.57 -8.72
N PHE A 177 43.17 15.49 -9.23
CA PHE A 177 42.15 15.19 -10.24
C PHE A 177 42.76 14.53 -11.48
N ARG A 178 43.84 15.13 -12.01
CA ARG A 178 44.55 14.61 -13.19
C ARG A 178 45.16 13.23 -12.95
N ARG A 179 45.76 13.00 -11.79
CA ARG A 179 46.28 11.67 -11.40
C ARG A 179 45.17 10.61 -11.29
N LEU A 180 44.02 10.96 -10.73
CA LEU A 180 42.85 10.06 -10.64
C LEU A 180 42.28 9.77 -12.04
N LEU A 181 42.20 10.78 -12.93
CA LEU A 181 41.75 10.63 -14.30
C LEU A 181 42.67 9.73 -15.10
N ALA A 182 43.99 9.87 -14.98
CA ALA A 182 44.99 9.05 -15.64
C ALA A 182 44.96 7.57 -15.24
N ARG A 183 44.43 7.25 -14.03
CA ARG A 183 44.24 5.88 -13.56
C ARG A 183 42.91 5.25 -13.95
N ARG A 184 42.04 6.02 -14.62
CA ARG A 184 40.74 5.52 -15.08
C ARG A 184 40.95 4.47 -16.20
N PRO A 185 40.20 3.34 -16.18
CA PRO A 185 40.15 2.43 -17.30
C PRO A 185 39.62 3.14 -18.56
N GLU A 186 40.29 3.02 -19.70
CA GLU A 186 39.94 3.74 -20.95
C GLU A 186 38.50 3.51 -21.38
N ASP A 187 37.98 2.30 -21.21
CA ASP A 187 36.60 1.91 -21.55
C ASP A 187 35.53 2.41 -20.59
N SER A 188 35.89 2.96 -19.42
CA SER A 188 34.92 3.44 -18.43
C SER A 188 34.36 4.79 -18.84
N PRO A 189 33.02 4.98 -18.94
CA PRO A 189 32.41 6.29 -19.17
C PRO A 189 32.80 7.30 -18.08
N LEU A 190 32.98 8.55 -18.48
CA LEU A 190 33.45 9.63 -17.58
C LEU A 190 32.42 9.94 -16.46
N ASP A 191 31.13 9.87 -16.75
CA ASP A 191 30.09 10.07 -15.75
C ASP A 191 30.17 9.01 -14.64
N ARG A 192 30.39 7.75 -15.01
CA ARG A 192 30.55 6.65 -14.07
C ARG A 192 31.83 6.79 -13.25
N TRP A 193 32.94 7.15 -13.89
CA TRP A 193 34.19 7.42 -13.20
C TRP A 193 34.04 8.54 -12.15
N LEU A 194 33.37 9.65 -12.48
CA LEU A 194 33.10 10.73 -11.54
C LEU A 194 32.31 10.24 -10.32
N MET A 195 31.28 9.42 -10.55
CA MET A 195 30.47 8.86 -9.47
C MET A 195 31.22 7.86 -8.60
N ASP A 196 32.11 7.07 -9.20
CA ASP A 196 32.87 6.03 -8.48
C ASP A 196 34.06 6.62 -7.69
N THR A 197 34.63 7.71 -8.19
CA THR A 197 35.83 8.37 -7.61
C THR A 197 35.46 9.36 -6.51
N PHE A 198 34.41 10.14 -6.69
CA PHE A 198 34.06 11.25 -5.80
C PHE A 198 32.79 10.96 -4.99
N THR A 199 32.81 11.38 -3.73
CA THR A 199 31.59 11.33 -2.90
C THR A 199 30.60 12.42 -3.31
N ALA A 200 29.32 12.25 -3.00
CA ALA A 200 28.26 13.23 -3.23
C ALA A 200 28.06 13.70 -4.70
N ILE A 201 28.61 13.01 -5.68
CA ILE A 201 28.33 13.24 -7.11
C ILE A 201 27.24 12.29 -7.57
N PRO A 202 25.98 12.77 -7.74
CA PRO A 202 24.88 11.95 -8.25
C PRO A 202 24.93 11.83 -9.78
N PRO A 203 24.19 10.85 -10.35
CA PRO A 203 24.16 10.65 -11.81
C PRO A 203 23.76 11.89 -12.63
N LEU A 204 22.86 12.71 -12.11
CA LEU A 204 22.43 13.94 -12.78
C LEU A 204 23.59 14.92 -12.95
N LEU A 205 24.37 15.15 -11.88
CA LEU A 205 25.51 16.04 -11.89
C LEU A 205 26.65 15.47 -12.74
N ALA A 206 26.99 14.18 -12.56
CA ALA A 206 28.06 13.55 -13.33
C ALA A 206 27.84 13.68 -14.84
N ARG A 207 26.64 13.37 -15.32
CA ARG A 207 26.27 13.52 -16.73
C ARG A 207 26.27 14.98 -17.19
N GLU A 208 25.83 15.90 -16.35
CA GLU A 208 25.85 17.32 -16.68
C GLU A 208 27.28 17.83 -16.86
N LEU A 209 28.21 17.47 -15.97
CA LEU A 209 29.62 17.84 -16.09
C LEU A 209 30.24 17.27 -17.36
N VAL A 210 29.96 16.01 -17.69
CA VAL A 210 30.45 15.38 -18.91
C VAL A 210 29.83 16.02 -20.16
N CYS A 211 28.51 16.27 -20.12
CA CYS A 211 27.80 16.92 -21.24
C CYS A 211 28.35 18.33 -21.53
N ARG A 212 28.63 19.13 -20.51
CA ARG A 212 29.24 20.47 -20.66
C ARG A 212 30.65 20.41 -21.20
N THR A 213 31.36 19.30 -20.95
CA THR A 213 32.73 19.10 -21.42
C THR A 213 32.79 18.57 -22.86
N CYS A 214 31.94 17.58 -23.17
CA CYS A 214 32.05 16.77 -24.40
C CYS A 214 30.85 16.93 -25.35
N GLY A 215 29.75 17.56 -24.93
CA GLY A 215 28.48 17.61 -25.68
C GLY A 215 27.59 16.39 -25.55
N GLU A 216 28.05 15.31 -24.93
CA GLU A 216 27.34 14.04 -24.71
C GLU A 216 27.48 13.57 -23.24
N THR A 217 26.51 12.80 -22.75
CA THR A 217 26.40 12.45 -21.33
C THR A 217 27.22 11.23 -20.93
N ASP A 218 27.60 10.38 -21.90
CA ASP A 218 28.27 9.08 -21.71
C ASP A 218 29.63 9.00 -22.42
N ALA A 219 30.24 10.16 -22.69
CA ALA A 219 31.55 10.24 -23.28
C ALA A 219 32.59 9.43 -22.52
N ARG A 220 33.45 8.74 -23.25
CA ARG A 220 34.54 7.92 -22.71
C ARG A 220 35.88 8.63 -22.70
N SER A 221 35.99 9.76 -23.38
CA SER A 221 37.20 10.56 -23.42
C SER A 221 36.87 12.04 -23.38
N ALA A 222 37.74 12.82 -22.76
CA ALA A 222 37.71 14.28 -22.76
C ALA A 222 39.11 14.82 -22.62
N ALA A 223 39.33 16.04 -23.11
CA ALA A 223 40.56 16.76 -22.80
C ALA A 223 40.66 16.99 -21.29
N PRO A 224 41.73 16.55 -20.63
CA PRO A 224 41.86 16.67 -19.16
C PRO A 224 41.67 18.09 -18.64
N ASP A 225 42.17 19.07 -19.37
CA ASP A 225 42.07 20.49 -19.02
C ASP A 225 40.63 20.99 -19.04
N THR A 226 39.88 20.64 -20.08
CA THR A 226 38.48 21.07 -20.21
C THR A 226 37.61 20.41 -19.15
N LEU A 227 37.83 19.11 -18.86
CA LEU A 227 37.09 18.39 -17.85
C LEU A 227 37.39 18.96 -16.45
N TRP A 228 38.66 19.27 -16.16
CA TRP A 228 39.03 19.92 -14.90
C TRP A 228 38.40 21.31 -14.78
N GLN A 229 38.46 22.14 -15.80
CA GLN A 229 37.84 23.47 -15.78
C GLN A 229 36.34 23.40 -15.47
N THR A 230 35.62 22.48 -16.11
CA THR A 230 34.19 22.26 -15.86
C THR A 230 33.93 21.80 -14.44
N PHE A 231 34.72 20.85 -13.94
CA PHE A 231 34.64 20.35 -12.58
C PHE A 231 34.97 21.44 -11.55
N HIS A 232 36.04 22.18 -11.76
CA HIS A 232 36.47 23.27 -10.88
C HIS A 232 35.48 24.44 -10.84
N THR A 233 34.88 24.80 -11.96
CA THR A 233 33.81 25.81 -12.01
C THR A 233 32.63 25.39 -11.15
N TRP A 234 32.18 24.14 -11.23
CA TRP A 234 31.15 23.59 -10.37
C TRP A 234 31.58 23.58 -8.90
N GLN A 235 32.81 23.14 -8.61
CA GLN A 235 33.39 23.13 -7.26
C GLN A 235 33.33 24.51 -6.61
N GLN A 236 33.77 25.57 -7.32
CA GLN A 236 33.70 26.96 -6.87
C GLN A 236 32.27 27.42 -6.60
N GLN A 237 31.31 27.07 -7.49
CA GLN A 237 29.90 27.42 -7.29
C GLN A 237 29.35 26.84 -5.99
N VAL A 238 29.69 25.58 -5.68
CA VAL A 238 29.25 24.93 -4.44
C VAL A 238 29.93 25.56 -3.22
N GLN A 239 31.23 25.82 -3.26
CA GLN A 239 31.98 26.45 -2.16
C GLN A 239 31.46 27.85 -1.84
N GLU A 240 31.15 28.65 -2.84
CA GLU A 240 30.57 29.99 -2.70
C GLU A 240 29.07 29.94 -2.32
N GLY A 241 28.45 28.76 -2.39
CA GLY A 241 27.04 28.56 -2.09
C GLY A 241 26.10 29.21 -3.09
N ARG A 242 26.53 29.29 -4.36
CA ARG A 242 25.71 29.75 -5.48
C ARG A 242 24.82 28.64 -5.98
N PHE A 243 23.66 28.46 -5.34
CA PHE A 243 22.68 27.43 -5.66
C PHE A 243 21.48 28.02 -6.39
N LEU A 244 20.98 27.27 -7.39
CA LEU A 244 19.81 27.62 -8.19
C LEU A 244 18.75 26.54 -8.07
N PRO A 245 17.62 26.79 -7.38
CA PRO A 245 16.52 25.83 -7.31
C PRO A 245 15.86 25.68 -8.68
N GLN A 246 16.00 24.52 -9.31
CA GLN A 246 15.48 24.26 -10.65
C GLN A 246 14.68 22.94 -10.69
N LEU A 247 13.43 23.00 -11.16
CA LEU A 247 12.57 21.85 -11.43
C LEU A 247 12.75 21.41 -12.88
N LEU A 248 12.91 20.13 -13.09
CA LEU A 248 13.00 19.49 -14.41
C LEU A 248 11.66 18.82 -14.71
N GLU A 249 10.98 19.27 -15.76
CA GLU A 249 9.68 18.76 -16.17
C GLU A 249 9.79 18.04 -17.52
N ARG A 250 9.22 16.84 -17.59
CA ARG A 250 9.08 16.08 -18.83
C ARG A 250 7.59 15.93 -19.13
N GLU A 251 7.18 16.33 -20.34
CA GLU A 251 5.76 16.29 -20.74
C GLU A 251 4.82 16.99 -19.73
N GLY A 252 5.26 18.13 -19.18
CA GLY A 252 4.51 18.90 -18.20
C GLY A 252 4.36 18.25 -16.81
N ARG A 253 5.18 17.22 -16.52
CA ARG A 253 5.19 16.55 -15.20
C ARG A 253 6.54 16.68 -14.53
N PRO A 254 6.59 16.96 -13.21
CA PRO A 254 7.82 16.99 -12.46
C PRO A 254 8.58 15.65 -12.57
N ALA A 255 9.76 15.66 -13.17
CA ALA A 255 10.61 14.48 -13.37
C ALA A 255 11.74 14.42 -12.34
N ASP A 256 12.48 15.54 -12.16
CA ASP A 256 13.62 15.66 -11.26
C ASP A 256 13.78 17.12 -10.81
N PHE A 257 14.76 17.40 -9.95
CA PHE A 257 15.16 18.78 -9.59
C PHE A 257 16.66 18.85 -9.36
N SER A 258 17.19 20.08 -9.41
CA SER A 258 18.61 20.36 -9.28
C SER A 258 18.85 21.62 -8.48
N TYR A 259 20.05 21.77 -7.94
CA TYR A 259 20.58 22.99 -7.31
C TYR A 259 21.49 23.80 -8.26
N PHE A 260 21.62 23.37 -9.52
CA PHE A 260 22.41 24.00 -10.56
C PHE A 260 21.67 23.92 -11.90
N PRO A 261 22.00 24.79 -12.88
CA PRO A 261 21.39 24.71 -14.22
C PRO A 261 21.70 23.39 -14.90
N VAL A 262 20.68 22.74 -15.48
CA VAL A 262 20.80 21.46 -16.20
C VAL A 262 20.54 21.71 -17.69
N THR A 263 21.49 21.26 -18.54
CA THR A 263 21.45 21.46 -20.00
C THR A 263 21.47 20.15 -20.79
N GLN A 264 21.87 19.04 -20.18
CA GLN A 264 22.08 17.73 -20.81
C GLN A 264 20.85 17.14 -21.54
N TYR A 265 19.65 17.59 -21.23
CA TYR A 265 18.43 17.05 -21.82
C TYR A 265 17.92 17.83 -23.03
N GLY A 266 18.54 18.98 -23.36
CA GLY A 266 18.12 19.83 -24.46
C GLY A 266 16.62 20.19 -24.37
N PRO A 267 15.89 20.25 -25.49
CA PRO A 267 14.50 20.66 -25.55
C PRO A 267 13.51 19.59 -25.00
N SER A 268 13.98 18.38 -24.68
CA SER A 268 13.12 17.30 -24.19
C SER A 268 12.67 17.48 -22.72
N VAL A 269 13.29 18.42 -22.01
CA VAL A 269 12.98 18.74 -20.61
C VAL A 269 12.84 20.24 -20.46
N THR A 270 11.74 20.68 -19.88
CA THR A 270 11.52 22.09 -19.52
C THR A 270 12.09 22.33 -18.12
N CYS A 271 12.94 23.35 -17.99
CA CYS A 271 13.54 23.74 -16.73
C CYS A 271 12.82 24.97 -16.16
N ARG A 272 12.23 24.82 -14.97
CA ARG A 272 11.57 25.91 -14.24
C ARG A 272 12.35 26.27 -12.98
N THR A 273 12.72 27.54 -12.83
CA THR A 273 13.43 28.07 -11.67
C THR A 273 12.47 28.50 -10.57
N TYR A 274 12.90 28.38 -9.32
CA TYR A 274 12.16 28.80 -8.13
C TYR A 274 12.98 29.80 -7.32
N ASP A 275 12.32 30.60 -6.51
CA ASP A 275 13.01 31.55 -5.61
C ASP A 275 13.63 30.82 -4.41
N THR A 276 13.03 29.71 -3.98
CA THR A 276 13.46 28.95 -2.79
C THR A 276 13.39 27.44 -3.02
N PHE A 277 14.28 26.70 -2.36
CA PHE A 277 14.20 25.24 -2.32
C PHE A 277 12.94 24.73 -1.62
N ALA A 278 12.43 25.49 -0.64
CA ALA A 278 11.20 25.14 0.05
C ALA A 278 10.01 25.05 -0.92
N GLN A 279 9.83 26.02 -1.79
CA GLN A 279 8.78 26.01 -2.82
C GLN A 279 8.99 24.90 -3.84
N LEU A 280 10.21 24.75 -4.35
CA LEU A 280 10.58 23.69 -5.29
C LEU A 280 10.22 22.29 -4.73
N LEU A 281 10.59 22.01 -3.48
CA LEU A 281 10.37 20.72 -2.86
C LEU A 281 8.89 20.47 -2.53
N ASP A 282 8.14 21.50 -2.12
CA ASP A 282 6.70 21.39 -1.94
C ASP A 282 6.01 21.01 -3.26
N ASP A 283 6.30 21.71 -4.36
CA ASP A 283 5.69 21.45 -5.67
C ASP A 283 6.10 20.07 -6.22
N PHE A 284 7.38 19.71 -6.13
CA PHE A 284 7.89 18.44 -6.62
C PHE A 284 7.28 17.23 -5.89
N TYR A 285 7.12 17.31 -4.57
CA TYR A 285 6.68 16.17 -3.78
C TYR A 285 5.16 16.11 -3.56
N GLN A 286 4.42 17.19 -3.78
CA GLN A 286 2.97 17.24 -3.51
C GLN A 286 2.18 16.12 -4.22
N GLY A 287 2.33 16.02 -5.53
CA GLY A 287 1.64 14.97 -6.30
C GLY A 287 2.13 13.56 -5.99
N ARG A 288 3.43 13.41 -5.75
CA ARG A 288 4.05 12.12 -5.42
C ARG A 288 3.63 11.60 -4.06
N GLU A 289 3.57 12.45 -3.04
CA GLU A 289 3.09 12.04 -1.71
C GLU A 289 1.63 11.62 -1.71
N GLN A 290 0.79 12.29 -2.49
CA GLN A 290 -0.60 11.89 -2.63
C GLN A 290 -0.72 10.52 -3.29
N ALA A 291 0.02 10.29 -4.37
CA ALA A 291 0.06 8.99 -5.03
C ALA A 291 0.58 7.88 -4.11
N ASP A 292 1.66 8.14 -3.35
CA ASP A 292 2.22 7.18 -2.39
C ASP A 292 1.24 6.88 -1.24
N ARG A 293 0.52 7.88 -0.72
CA ARG A 293 -0.52 7.67 0.30
C ARG A 293 -1.66 6.80 -0.21
N VAL A 294 -2.12 7.08 -1.41
CA VAL A 294 -3.20 6.29 -2.06
C VAL A 294 -2.72 4.84 -2.24
N ARG A 295 -1.50 4.66 -2.74
CA ARG A 295 -0.90 3.33 -2.91
C ARG A 295 -0.74 2.58 -1.59
N GLN A 296 -0.24 3.25 -0.53
CA GLN A 296 -0.07 2.64 0.79
C GLN A 296 -1.43 2.24 1.40
N LYS A 297 -2.43 3.13 1.33
CA LYS A 297 -3.80 2.81 1.78
C LYS A 297 -4.36 1.60 1.04
N GLY A 298 -4.16 1.53 -0.28
CA GLY A 298 -4.57 0.40 -1.10
C GLY A 298 -3.90 -0.90 -0.68
N GLN A 299 -2.59 -0.88 -0.45
CA GLN A 299 -1.83 -2.06 -0.01
C GLN A 299 -2.28 -2.57 1.37
N ASP A 300 -2.52 -1.66 2.33
CA ASP A 300 -2.97 -2.03 3.67
C ASP A 300 -4.38 -2.67 3.64
N LEU A 301 -5.29 -2.11 2.84
CA LEU A 301 -6.63 -2.66 2.64
C LEU A 301 -6.58 -4.01 1.91
N MET A 302 -5.75 -4.13 0.89
CA MET A 302 -5.54 -5.37 0.15
C MET A 302 -5.05 -6.50 1.08
N LYS A 303 -4.05 -6.23 1.92
CA LYS A 303 -3.56 -7.19 2.92
C LYS A 303 -4.66 -7.62 3.89
N ALA A 304 -5.45 -6.67 4.37
CA ALA A 304 -6.53 -6.96 5.31
C ALA A 304 -7.66 -7.79 4.67
N ALA A 305 -8.10 -7.43 3.46
CA ALA A 305 -9.14 -8.14 2.71
C ALA A 305 -8.69 -9.57 2.35
N THR A 306 -7.46 -9.72 1.85
CA THR A 306 -6.86 -11.03 1.53
C THR A 306 -6.76 -11.91 2.78
N ALA A 307 -6.30 -11.36 3.91
CA ALA A 307 -6.21 -12.11 5.17
C ALA A 307 -7.60 -12.55 5.68
N ALA A 308 -8.63 -11.71 5.52
CA ALA A 308 -10.01 -12.06 5.86
C ALA A 308 -10.54 -13.17 4.95
N ARG A 309 -10.39 -13.05 3.64
CA ARG A 309 -10.75 -14.06 2.64
C ARG A 309 -10.10 -15.41 2.93
N ASP A 310 -8.79 -15.42 3.18
CA ASP A 310 -8.03 -16.65 3.43
C ASP A 310 -8.41 -17.31 4.76
N ARG A 311 -8.86 -16.54 5.75
CA ARG A 311 -9.42 -17.08 6.99
C ARG A 311 -10.74 -17.79 6.73
N VAL A 312 -11.64 -17.19 5.96
CA VAL A 312 -12.93 -17.80 5.60
C VAL A 312 -12.71 -19.07 4.76
N ARG A 313 -11.79 -19.05 3.79
CA ARG A 313 -11.42 -20.22 2.98
C ARG A 313 -10.96 -21.40 3.84
N ARG A 314 -10.07 -21.15 4.83
CA ARG A 314 -9.59 -22.19 5.75
C ARG A 314 -10.72 -22.75 6.62
N LYS A 315 -11.64 -21.88 7.08
CA LYS A 315 -12.82 -22.30 7.84
C LYS A 315 -13.74 -23.18 6.99
N LEU A 316 -14.00 -22.80 5.75
CA LEU A 316 -14.82 -23.59 4.81
C LEU A 316 -14.22 -24.97 4.57
N ALA A 317 -12.92 -25.08 4.30
CA ALA A 317 -12.25 -26.35 4.08
C ALA A 317 -12.35 -27.30 5.30
N LEU A 318 -12.27 -26.76 6.53
CA LEU A 318 -12.49 -27.54 7.74
C LEU A 318 -13.94 -28.00 7.86
N GLN A 319 -14.91 -27.11 7.63
CA GLN A 319 -16.33 -27.43 7.69
C GLN A 319 -16.75 -28.43 6.60
N GLU A 320 -16.18 -28.38 5.41
CA GLU A 320 -16.40 -29.35 4.33
C GLU A 320 -15.89 -30.74 4.72
N LYS A 321 -14.73 -30.82 5.38
CA LYS A 321 -14.22 -32.09 5.92
C LYS A 321 -15.13 -32.66 7.03
N GLU A 322 -15.58 -31.81 7.94
CA GLU A 322 -16.51 -32.21 9.01
C GLU A 322 -17.87 -32.63 8.44
N TYR A 323 -18.35 -31.94 7.40
CA TYR A 323 -19.58 -32.27 6.71
C TYR A 323 -19.51 -33.65 6.03
N ALA A 324 -18.43 -33.93 5.31
CA ALA A 324 -18.20 -35.22 4.68
C ALA A 324 -18.18 -36.35 5.74
N ALA A 325 -17.50 -36.14 6.86
CA ALA A 325 -17.50 -37.11 7.98
C ALA A 325 -18.89 -37.31 8.62
N ALA A 326 -19.72 -36.24 8.66
CA ALA A 326 -21.09 -36.33 9.19
C ALA A 326 -22.06 -37.04 8.22
N GLN A 327 -21.78 -37.01 6.93
CA GLN A 327 -22.56 -37.78 5.92
C GLN A 327 -22.34 -39.28 6.03
N ASP A 328 -21.13 -39.74 6.38
CA ASP A 328 -20.79 -41.17 6.56
C ASP A 328 -21.25 -41.68 7.93
N ARG A 329 -22.55 -41.56 8.20
CA ARG A 329 -23.15 -41.96 9.49
C ARG A 329 -23.88 -43.27 9.50
N GLU A 330 -24.24 -43.81 8.33
CA GLU A 330 -24.98 -45.09 8.25
C GLU A 330 -24.26 -46.25 8.93
N PRO A 331 -22.93 -46.37 8.87
CA PRO A 331 -22.21 -47.41 9.64
C PRO A 331 -22.46 -47.31 11.16
N LEU A 332 -22.67 -46.09 11.69
CA LEU A 332 -22.97 -45.92 13.13
C LEU A 332 -24.38 -46.41 13.49
N ARG A 333 -25.37 -46.20 12.62
CA ARG A 333 -26.73 -46.71 12.80
C ARG A 333 -26.72 -48.22 12.74
N LEU A 334 -26.08 -48.77 11.71
CA LEU A 334 -25.97 -50.20 11.50
C LEU A 334 -25.28 -50.92 12.66
N ALA A 335 -24.17 -50.37 13.17
CA ALA A 335 -23.49 -50.88 14.36
C ALA A 335 -24.39 -50.90 15.58
N GLY A 336 -25.17 -49.83 15.84
CA GLY A 336 -26.13 -49.76 16.93
C GLY A 336 -27.24 -50.81 16.81
N GLU A 337 -27.80 -51.03 15.62
CA GLU A 337 -28.83 -52.05 15.34
C GLU A 337 -28.30 -53.46 15.49
N LEU A 338 -27.12 -53.76 14.93
CA LEU A 338 -26.48 -55.08 15.02
C LEU A 338 -26.09 -55.42 16.47
N ILE A 339 -25.60 -54.45 17.28
CA ILE A 339 -25.37 -54.67 18.71
C ILE A 339 -26.70 -54.99 19.40
N THR A 340 -27.76 -54.23 19.10
CA THR A 340 -29.08 -54.43 19.72
C THR A 340 -29.65 -55.80 19.36
N ALA A 341 -29.55 -56.27 18.12
CA ALA A 341 -30.01 -57.60 17.67
C ALA A 341 -29.23 -58.76 18.32
N ASN A 342 -27.99 -58.52 18.74
CA ASN A 342 -27.09 -59.54 19.27
C ASN A 342 -26.86 -59.42 20.79
N LEU A 343 -27.70 -58.66 21.54
CA LEU A 343 -27.56 -58.46 22.99
C LEU A 343 -27.49 -59.75 23.79
N TYR A 344 -28.17 -60.82 23.32
CA TYR A 344 -28.25 -62.13 23.98
C TYR A 344 -26.92 -62.89 24.09
N ARG A 345 -25.93 -62.53 23.22
CA ARG A 345 -24.59 -63.14 23.21
C ARG A 345 -23.45 -62.23 23.61
N LEU A 346 -23.78 -61.01 24.06
CA LEU A 346 -22.79 -59.99 24.43
C LEU A 346 -22.74 -59.87 25.97
N GLU A 347 -21.50 -59.78 26.47
CA GLU A 347 -21.22 -59.57 27.89
C GLU A 347 -20.35 -58.32 28.09
N ARG A 348 -20.39 -57.73 29.28
CA ARG A 348 -19.51 -56.63 29.64
C ARG A 348 -18.06 -57.08 29.65
N GLY A 349 -17.15 -56.30 29.08
CA GLY A 349 -15.74 -56.65 28.94
C GLY A 349 -15.34 -57.05 27.52
N MET A 350 -16.31 -57.38 26.66
CA MET A 350 -16.02 -57.65 25.23
C MET A 350 -15.56 -56.38 24.53
N THR A 351 -14.56 -56.55 23.62
CA THR A 351 -13.97 -55.46 22.85
C THR A 351 -14.49 -55.37 21.41
N HIS A 352 -15.04 -56.45 20.88
CA HIS A 352 -15.54 -56.56 19.50
C HIS A 352 -16.79 -57.45 19.43
N LEU A 353 -17.65 -57.17 18.45
CA LEU A 353 -18.75 -58.01 18.00
C LEU A 353 -18.61 -58.27 16.53
N THR A 354 -18.44 -59.52 16.13
CA THR A 354 -18.60 -59.94 14.73
C THR A 354 -20.04 -60.37 14.51
N ALA A 355 -20.78 -59.64 13.65
CA ALA A 355 -22.18 -59.89 13.36
C ALA A 355 -22.45 -59.91 11.85
N GLU A 356 -23.44 -60.68 11.42
CA GLU A 356 -23.90 -60.69 10.03
C GLU A 356 -24.70 -59.42 9.73
N ASN A 357 -24.32 -58.75 8.64
CA ASN A 357 -25.05 -57.58 8.16
C ASN A 357 -26.22 -58.06 7.25
N TYR A 358 -27.35 -58.31 7.83
CA TYR A 358 -28.56 -58.74 7.12
C TYR A 358 -29.27 -57.64 6.32
N TYR A 359 -28.72 -56.41 6.30
CA TYR A 359 -29.18 -55.31 5.44
C TYR A 359 -28.49 -55.29 4.06
N GLU A 360 -27.50 -56.17 3.85
CA GLU A 360 -26.71 -56.22 2.63
C GLU A 360 -26.81 -57.63 1.99
N GLU A 361 -26.91 -57.68 0.65
CA GLU A 361 -26.95 -58.98 -0.08
C GLU A 361 -25.69 -59.80 0.22
N GLY A 362 -25.89 -61.06 0.58
CA GLY A 362 -24.79 -61.95 0.96
C GLY A 362 -24.43 -61.91 2.45
N CYS A 363 -25.12 -61.14 3.26
CA CYS A 363 -24.96 -61.05 4.71
C CYS A 363 -23.48 -61.01 5.17
N PRO A 364 -22.66 -60.06 4.67
CA PRO A 364 -21.25 -60.00 5.03
C PRO A 364 -21.07 -59.83 6.53
N GLN A 365 -19.99 -60.39 7.07
CA GLN A 365 -19.66 -60.23 8.47
C GLN A 365 -19.07 -58.86 8.71
N LEU A 366 -19.62 -58.13 9.68
CA LEU A 366 -19.15 -56.81 10.13
C LEU A 366 -18.53 -56.94 11.51
N ASP A 367 -17.30 -56.44 11.65
CA ASP A 367 -16.62 -56.34 12.96
C ASP A 367 -16.90 -54.97 13.61
N ILE A 368 -17.59 -54.95 14.75
CA ILE A 368 -18.03 -53.77 15.46
C ILE A 368 -17.24 -53.64 16.75
N ARG A 369 -16.53 -52.54 16.92
CA ARG A 369 -15.74 -52.25 18.11
C ARG A 369 -16.62 -51.89 19.28
N LEU A 370 -16.44 -52.57 20.41
CA LEU A 370 -17.14 -52.31 21.67
C LEU A 370 -16.20 -51.69 22.68
N ASP A 371 -16.78 -50.87 23.60
CA ASP A 371 -16.06 -50.34 24.75
C ASP A 371 -16.25 -51.32 25.92
N PRO A 372 -15.18 -51.95 26.44
CA PRO A 372 -15.29 -53.00 27.46
C PRO A 372 -15.74 -52.45 28.81
N LEU A 373 -15.68 -51.13 29.03
CA LEU A 373 -16.16 -50.51 30.26
C LEU A 373 -17.69 -50.33 30.30
N LEU A 374 -18.33 -50.38 29.13
CA LEU A 374 -19.76 -50.22 28.93
C LEU A 374 -20.49 -51.54 28.89
N THR A 375 -21.75 -51.57 29.26
CA THR A 375 -22.66 -52.73 29.02
C THR A 375 -23.00 -52.80 27.52
N PRO A 376 -23.46 -53.98 27.02
CA PRO A 376 -23.90 -54.09 25.63
C PRO A 376 -24.94 -53.06 25.20
N GLN A 377 -25.93 -52.78 26.07
CA GLN A 377 -26.96 -51.76 25.86
C GLN A 377 -26.37 -50.37 25.81
N GLN A 378 -25.40 -50.07 26.68
CA GLN A 378 -24.70 -48.78 26.67
C GLN A 378 -23.85 -48.57 25.42
N ASN A 379 -23.21 -49.65 24.88
CA ASN A 379 -22.50 -49.61 23.62
C ASN A 379 -23.45 -49.30 22.45
N ALA A 380 -24.60 -49.98 22.34
CA ALA A 380 -25.62 -49.68 21.34
C ALA A 380 -26.09 -48.20 21.46
N ALA A 381 -26.42 -47.74 22.67
CA ALA A 381 -26.82 -46.35 22.92
C ALA A 381 -25.74 -45.32 22.54
N ARG A 382 -24.45 -45.66 22.73
CA ARG A 382 -23.33 -44.84 22.30
C ARG A 382 -23.28 -44.65 20.77
N TYR A 383 -23.48 -45.73 20.01
CA TYR A 383 -23.53 -45.69 18.56
C TYR A 383 -24.71 -44.86 18.04
N PHE A 384 -25.92 -45.07 18.61
CA PHE A 384 -27.10 -44.28 18.27
C PHE A 384 -26.94 -42.80 18.65
N LYS A 385 -26.27 -42.48 19.77
CA LYS A 385 -25.96 -41.12 20.14
C LYS A 385 -24.98 -40.45 19.15
N GLN A 386 -23.97 -41.20 18.66
CA GLN A 386 -23.05 -40.74 17.64
C GLN A 386 -23.77 -40.47 16.30
N TYR A 387 -24.64 -41.37 15.87
CA TYR A 387 -25.51 -41.22 14.72
C TYR A 387 -26.39 -39.97 14.80
N ALA A 388 -27.07 -39.77 15.90
CA ALA A 388 -27.92 -38.60 16.13
C ALA A 388 -27.10 -37.28 16.13
N LYS A 389 -25.89 -37.32 16.74
CA LYS A 389 -24.95 -36.18 16.70
C LYS A 389 -24.50 -35.88 15.25
N ALA A 390 -24.14 -36.89 14.46
CA ALA A 390 -23.72 -36.69 13.08
C ALA A 390 -24.87 -36.14 12.20
N LYS A 391 -26.10 -36.65 12.38
CA LYS A 391 -27.29 -36.12 11.70
C LYS A 391 -27.57 -34.63 12.02
N THR A 392 -27.40 -34.25 13.29
CA THR A 392 -27.56 -32.85 13.70
C THR A 392 -26.44 -31.97 13.15
N ALA A 393 -25.19 -32.48 13.17
CA ALA A 393 -24.02 -31.80 12.64
C ALA A 393 -24.16 -31.52 11.13
N GLU A 394 -24.62 -32.49 10.34
CA GLU A 394 -24.85 -32.30 8.90
C GLU A 394 -25.79 -31.14 8.62
N ARG A 395 -26.95 -31.07 9.31
CA ARG A 395 -27.90 -29.95 9.13
C ARG A 395 -27.29 -28.61 9.46
N ILE A 396 -26.56 -28.51 10.60
CA ILE A 396 -25.91 -27.25 11.02
C ILE A 396 -24.80 -26.87 10.03
N LEU A 397 -23.97 -27.83 9.62
CA LEU A 397 -22.87 -27.60 8.69
C LEU A 397 -23.36 -27.18 7.30
N THR A 398 -24.49 -27.72 6.82
CA THR A 398 -25.11 -27.27 5.56
C THR A 398 -25.41 -25.78 5.58
N GLU A 399 -26.04 -25.29 6.64
CA GLU A 399 -26.35 -23.86 6.81
C GLU A 399 -25.07 -23.01 6.95
N GLN A 400 -24.06 -23.52 7.68
CA GLN A 400 -22.79 -22.80 7.87
C GLN A 400 -21.95 -22.73 6.60
N LEU A 401 -21.93 -23.81 5.80
CA LEU A 401 -21.25 -23.85 4.51
C LEU A 401 -21.86 -22.85 3.52
N GLU A 402 -23.20 -22.78 3.46
CA GLU A 402 -23.89 -21.83 2.60
C GLU A 402 -23.52 -20.38 2.96
N LYS A 403 -23.62 -20.02 4.26
CA LYS A 403 -23.24 -18.69 4.76
C LYS A 403 -21.74 -18.41 4.53
N GLY A 404 -20.89 -19.40 4.75
CA GLY A 404 -19.46 -19.27 4.55
C GLY A 404 -19.09 -19.06 3.07
N ARG A 405 -19.75 -19.74 2.14
CA ARG A 405 -19.55 -19.57 0.69
C ARG A 405 -19.98 -18.18 0.23
N GLN A 406 -21.10 -17.68 0.74
CA GLN A 406 -21.55 -16.31 0.46
C GLN A 406 -20.57 -15.27 1.00
N GLU A 407 -20.03 -15.47 2.21
CA GLU A 407 -19.03 -14.59 2.80
C GLU A 407 -17.70 -14.63 2.01
N PHE A 408 -17.28 -15.81 1.57
CA PHE A 408 -16.07 -15.97 0.75
C PHE A 408 -16.21 -15.24 -0.59
N SER A 409 -17.31 -15.47 -1.30
CA SER A 409 -17.63 -14.80 -2.56
C SER A 409 -17.65 -13.27 -2.42
N TYR A 410 -18.25 -12.75 -1.33
CA TYR A 410 -18.23 -11.32 -1.04
C TYR A 410 -16.80 -10.78 -0.84
N LEU A 411 -15.95 -11.48 -0.07
CA LEU A 411 -14.57 -11.04 0.13
C LEU A 411 -13.72 -11.12 -1.13
N GLU A 412 -14.01 -12.07 -2.03
CA GLU A 412 -13.38 -12.11 -3.36
C GLU A 412 -13.77 -10.89 -4.21
N SER A 413 -15.05 -10.47 -4.18
CA SER A 413 -15.47 -9.26 -4.88
C SER A 413 -14.78 -8.01 -4.33
N VAL A 414 -14.59 -7.89 -3.01
CA VAL A 414 -13.86 -6.78 -2.39
C VAL A 414 -12.38 -6.76 -2.81
N VAL A 415 -11.73 -7.92 -2.88
CA VAL A 415 -10.34 -8.02 -3.38
C VAL A 415 -10.25 -7.56 -4.83
N GLN A 416 -11.21 -7.95 -5.68
CA GLN A 416 -11.29 -7.51 -7.07
C GLN A 416 -11.47 -5.99 -7.18
N GLU A 417 -12.34 -5.39 -6.37
CA GLU A 417 -12.54 -3.94 -6.35
C GLU A 417 -11.28 -3.19 -5.93
N LEU A 418 -10.55 -3.69 -4.92
CA LEU A 418 -9.28 -3.11 -4.50
C LEU A 418 -8.21 -3.15 -5.60
N GLN A 419 -8.22 -4.15 -6.48
CA GLN A 419 -7.33 -4.23 -7.63
C GLN A 419 -7.66 -3.19 -8.70
N GLN A 420 -8.94 -2.79 -8.80
CA GLN A 420 -9.44 -1.82 -9.77
C GLN A 420 -9.54 -0.40 -9.22
N ALA A 421 -9.34 -0.21 -7.91
CA ALA A 421 -9.43 1.09 -7.25
C ALA A 421 -8.25 1.99 -7.66
N GLU A 422 -8.55 3.20 -8.12
CA GLU A 422 -7.59 4.19 -8.60
C GLU A 422 -7.57 5.46 -7.75
N LEU A 423 -8.73 5.85 -7.22
CA LEU A 423 -8.91 7.08 -6.46
C LEU A 423 -8.86 6.84 -4.96
N GLU A 424 -8.38 7.82 -4.21
CA GLU A 424 -8.39 7.77 -2.74
C GLU A 424 -9.80 7.56 -2.17
N GLN A 425 -10.81 8.09 -2.84
CA GLN A 425 -12.21 7.92 -2.47
C GLN A 425 -12.67 6.45 -2.58
N ASP A 426 -12.23 5.72 -3.63
CA ASP A 426 -12.54 4.30 -3.81
C ASP A 426 -12.03 3.49 -2.61
N PHE A 427 -10.78 3.72 -2.18
CA PHE A 427 -10.22 3.06 -1.00
C PHE A 427 -10.94 3.44 0.31
N ASN A 428 -11.42 4.67 0.44
CA ASN A 428 -12.18 5.10 1.62
C ASN A 428 -13.56 4.44 1.67
N ASP A 429 -14.23 4.29 0.54
CA ASP A 429 -15.53 3.60 0.43
C ASP A 429 -15.40 2.12 0.79
N ILE A 430 -14.41 1.43 0.20
CA ILE A 430 -14.11 0.01 0.49
C ILE A 430 -13.69 -0.17 1.96
N ARG A 431 -12.90 0.75 2.52
CA ARG A 431 -12.54 0.72 3.95
C ARG A 431 -13.77 0.82 4.85
N THR A 432 -14.69 1.73 4.52
CA THR A 432 -15.93 1.90 5.27
C THR A 432 -16.76 0.62 5.22
N GLU A 433 -16.88 0.01 4.05
CA GLU A 433 -17.56 -1.26 3.82
C GLU A 433 -16.96 -2.40 4.66
N LEU A 434 -15.64 -2.57 4.63
CA LEU A 434 -14.93 -3.59 5.43
C LEU A 434 -15.05 -3.34 6.94
N THR A 435 -15.13 -2.06 7.37
CA THR A 435 -15.31 -1.71 8.79
C THR A 435 -16.73 -2.00 9.25
N GLU A 436 -17.75 -1.66 8.47
CA GLU A 436 -19.15 -1.95 8.76
C GLU A 436 -19.43 -3.47 8.71
N GLY A 437 -18.75 -4.20 7.85
CA GLY A 437 -18.78 -5.67 7.78
C GLY A 437 -18.03 -6.38 8.92
N GLY A 438 -17.31 -5.64 9.79
CA GLY A 438 -16.58 -6.20 10.93
C GLY A 438 -15.20 -6.80 10.56
N TYR A 439 -14.72 -6.64 9.33
CA TYR A 439 -13.43 -7.15 8.88
C TYR A 439 -12.25 -6.25 9.27
N LEU A 440 -12.52 -4.97 9.53
CA LEU A 440 -11.55 -4.00 10.03
C LEU A 440 -12.00 -3.42 11.37
N ARG A 441 -11.05 -3.18 12.27
CA ARG A 441 -11.32 -2.43 13.52
C ARG A 441 -11.63 -0.98 13.17
N GLY A 442 -12.78 -0.48 13.60
CA GLY A 442 -13.14 0.93 13.48
C GLY A 442 -12.10 1.81 14.20
N ARG A 443 -11.49 2.75 13.51
CA ARG A 443 -10.71 3.80 14.16
C ARG A 443 -11.71 4.76 14.81
N GLY A 444 -11.91 4.69 16.13
CA GLY A 444 -12.60 5.65 16.99
C GLY A 444 -13.71 6.53 16.37
N LYS A 445 -14.53 7.18 17.18
CA LYS A 445 -15.71 7.98 16.81
C LYS A 445 -15.65 8.59 15.42
N LYS A 446 -16.68 8.30 14.60
CA LYS A 446 -16.94 8.97 13.32
C LYS A 446 -16.71 10.47 13.46
N GLN A 447 -15.70 11.03 12.81
CA GLN A 447 -15.73 12.45 12.50
C GLN A 447 -16.84 12.66 11.46
N PRO A 448 -17.80 13.55 11.71
CA PRO A 448 -18.79 13.95 10.72
C PRO A 448 -18.13 14.94 9.75
N GLY A 449 -17.22 14.45 8.93
CA GLY A 449 -16.81 15.14 7.73
C GLY A 449 -17.65 14.61 6.58
N PHE A 450 -18.33 15.48 5.88
CA PHE A 450 -19.03 15.19 4.63
C PHE A 450 -18.00 14.68 3.60
N GLN A 451 -17.65 13.39 3.68
CA GLN A 451 -16.93 12.74 2.60
C GLN A 451 -17.96 12.54 1.47
N ARG A 452 -17.80 13.29 0.39
CA ARG A 452 -18.57 13.05 -0.83
C ARG A 452 -18.32 11.62 -1.26
N ALA A 453 -19.37 10.82 -1.37
CA ALA A 453 -19.29 9.48 -1.91
C ALA A 453 -18.64 9.52 -3.31
N SER A 454 -17.84 8.52 -3.65
CA SER A 454 -17.25 8.42 -4.98
C SER A 454 -18.35 8.40 -6.04
N ARG A 455 -18.10 9.02 -7.19
CA ARG A 455 -19.02 8.97 -8.34
C ARG A 455 -18.67 7.74 -9.18
N PRO A 456 -19.69 7.07 -9.79
CA PRO A 456 -19.42 6.00 -10.74
C PRO A 456 -18.55 6.49 -11.90
N ARG A 457 -17.80 5.59 -12.52
CA ARG A 457 -17.09 5.91 -13.77
C ARG A 457 -18.14 6.20 -14.85
N GLU A 458 -17.95 7.28 -15.58
CA GLU A 458 -18.86 7.71 -16.63
C GLU A 458 -18.23 7.54 -18.00
N PHE A 459 -18.98 6.92 -18.89
CA PHE A 459 -18.61 6.69 -20.29
C PHE A 459 -19.76 7.13 -21.18
N ARG A 460 -19.46 7.36 -22.47
CA ARG A 460 -20.48 7.57 -23.51
C ARG A 460 -20.28 6.58 -24.63
N SER A 461 -21.36 5.87 -25.00
CA SER A 461 -21.33 5.00 -26.17
C SER A 461 -21.07 5.79 -27.44
N THR A 462 -20.69 5.12 -28.52
CA THR A 462 -20.51 5.75 -29.84
C THR A 462 -21.78 6.44 -30.31
N ALA A 463 -22.96 5.94 -29.92
CA ALA A 463 -24.25 6.56 -30.20
C ALA A 463 -24.64 7.70 -29.22
N GLY A 464 -23.77 8.03 -28.25
CA GLY A 464 -23.97 9.13 -27.31
C GLY A 464 -24.71 8.75 -26.02
N LEU A 465 -25.14 7.49 -25.84
CA LEU A 465 -25.80 7.03 -24.62
C LEU A 465 -24.81 7.02 -23.45
N ARG A 466 -25.29 7.43 -22.28
CA ARG A 466 -24.50 7.44 -21.04
C ARG A 466 -24.37 6.02 -20.47
N ILE A 467 -23.15 5.64 -20.10
CA ILE A 467 -22.85 4.36 -19.45
C ILE A 467 -22.20 4.66 -18.11
N LEU A 468 -22.70 4.04 -17.04
CA LEU A 468 -22.19 4.19 -15.68
C LEU A 468 -21.63 2.87 -15.20
N VAL A 469 -20.41 2.91 -14.63
CA VAL A 469 -19.71 1.73 -14.08
C VAL A 469 -19.42 1.96 -12.61
N GLY A 470 -19.88 1.07 -11.76
CA GLY A 470 -19.66 1.14 -10.33
C GLY A 470 -18.21 0.87 -9.96
N ARG A 471 -17.73 1.47 -8.84
CA ARG A 471 -16.34 1.38 -8.35
C ARG A 471 -16.19 0.53 -7.10
N SER A 472 -17.29 0.22 -6.41
CA SER A 472 -17.35 -0.57 -5.19
C SER A 472 -18.70 -1.26 -5.05
N ASN A 473 -18.77 -2.34 -4.24
CA ASN A 473 -20.02 -3.06 -3.99
C ASN A 473 -21.12 -2.14 -3.45
N ARG A 474 -20.78 -1.19 -2.58
CA ARG A 474 -21.74 -0.19 -2.10
C ARG A 474 -22.24 0.71 -3.23
N GLN A 475 -21.35 1.09 -4.13
CA GLN A 475 -21.71 1.92 -5.27
C GLN A 475 -22.49 1.10 -6.30
N ASN A 476 -22.14 -0.17 -6.54
CA ASN A 476 -22.89 -1.10 -7.36
C ASN A 476 -24.34 -1.23 -6.87
N ASP A 477 -24.53 -1.42 -5.55
CA ASP A 477 -25.86 -1.44 -4.91
C ASP A 477 -26.63 -0.13 -5.16
N ARG A 478 -25.99 1.00 -4.87
CA ARG A 478 -26.63 2.30 -5.02
C ARG A 478 -26.99 2.58 -6.47
N LEU A 479 -26.05 2.34 -7.38
CA LEU A 479 -26.21 2.55 -8.82
C LEU A 479 -27.39 1.73 -9.36
N THR A 480 -27.47 0.45 -9.01
CA THR A 480 -28.49 -0.47 -9.53
C THR A 480 -29.85 -0.31 -8.85
N CYS A 481 -29.85 -0.13 -7.51
CA CYS A 481 -31.12 -0.17 -6.76
C CYS A 481 -31.75 1.21 -6.50
N LYS A 482 -30.98 2.31 -6.67
CA LYS A 482 -31.47 3.68 -6.33
C LYS A 482 -31.30 4.69 -7.45
N ASP A 483 -30.17 4.70 -8.17
CA ASP A 483 -29.79 5.77 -9.08
C ASP A 483 -30.23 5.48 -10.53
N ALA A 484 -30.27 4.21 -10.96
CA ALA A 484 -30.70 3.81 -12.31
C ALA A 484 -32.20 3.84 -12.49
N ASP A 485 -32.68 4.25 -13.69
CA ASP A 485 -34.08 4.12 -14.07
C ASP A 485 -34.45 2.65 -14.28
N ARG A 486 -35.68 2.28 -13.98
CA ARG A 486 -36.17 0.90 -14.13
C ARG A 486 -36.13 0.37 -15.56
N ARG A 487 -36.08 1.27 -16.56
CA ARG A 487 -36.01 0.98 -17.99
C ARG A 487 -34.58 0.93 -18.54
N ASP A 488 -33.59 1.42 -17.77
CA ASP A 488 -32.17 1.31 -18.12
C ASP A 488 -31.73 -0.16 -18.16
N ILE A 489 -30.63 -0.43 -18.83
CA ILE A 489 -30.12 -1.81 -18.96
C ILE A 489 -28.91 -1.98 -18.03
N TRP A 490 -29.01 -3.00 -17.19
CA TRP A 490 -27.97 -3.46 -16.31
C TRP A 490 -27.16 -4.59 -16.97
N PHE A 491 -25.84 -4.56 -16.79
CA PHE A 491 -24.90 -5.56 -17.28
C PHE A 491 -24.00 -6.06 -16.14
N HIS A 492 -23.70 -7.35 -16.17
CA HIS A 492 -22.70 -7.96 -15.27
C HIS A 492 -22.12 -9.24 -15.89
N THR A 493 -20.87 -9.55 -15.57
CA THR A 493 -20.22 -10.78 -16.02
C THR A 493 -20.80 -12.01 -15.34
N GLN A 494 -21.06 -13.07 -16.11
CA GLN A 494 -21.66 -14.29 -15.60
C GLN A 494 -20.68 -15.08 -14.74
N LYS A 495 -21.08 -15.45 -13.51
CA LYS A 495 -20.33 -16.32 -12.57
C LYS A 495 -18.93 -15.84 -12.14
N ILE A 496 -18.53 -14.63 -12.47
CA ILE A 496 -17.28 -14.01 -12.02
C ILE A 496 -17.55 -12.62 -11.43
N HIS A 497 -16.67 -12.17 -10.53
CA HIS A 497 -16.84 -10.85 -9.91
C HIS A 497 -16.51 -9.73 -10.88
N GLY A 498 -17.30 -8.66 -10.82
CA GLY A 498 -17.15 -7.48 -11.68
C GLY A 498 -17.98 -6.30 -11.21
N SER A 499 -17.83 -5.16 -11.88
CA SER A 499 -18.64 -3.97 -11.65
C SER A 499 -20.03 -4.10 -12.26
N HIS A 500 -21.04 -3.49 -11.61
CA HIS A 500 -22.31 -3.25 -12.27
C HIS A 500 -22.16 -2.15 -13.30
N VAL A 501 -22.64 -2.38 -14.49
CA VAL A 501 -22.66 -1.41 -15.58
C VAL A 501 -24.10 -1.08 -15.93
N ILE A 502 -24.42 0.20 -16.01
CA ILE A 502 -25.76 0.69 -16.37
C ILE A 502 -25.66 1.48 -17.68
N LEU A 503 -26.35 1.03 -18.69
CA LEU A 503 -26.59 1.79 -19.92
C LEU A 503 -27.86 2.60 -19.73
N CYS A 504 -27.75 3.92 -19.64
CA CYS A 504 -28.83 4.84 -19.43
C CYS A 504 -29.59 5.06 -20.76
N THR A 505 -30.68 4.34 -20.92
CA THR A 505 -31.49 4.38 -22.15
C THR A 505 -32.67 5.36 -22.06
N GLY A 506 -33.10 5.69 -20.84
CA GLY A 506 -34.32 6.47 -20.62
C GLY A 506 -35.58 5.80 -21.16
N GLY A 507 -35.53 4.50 -21.49
CA GLY A 507 -36.63 3.73 -22.07
C GLY A 507 -36.63 3.68 -23.60
N ILE A 508 -35.65 4.24 -24.28
CA ILE A 508 -35.41 4.10 -25.71
C ILE A 508 -34.69 2.78 -25.95
N GLU A 509 -35.05 2.04 -26.98
CA GLU A 509 -34.35 0.81 -27.36
C GLU A 509 -32.94 1.16 -27.86
N PRO A 510 -31.87 0.68 -27.17
CA PRO A 510 -30.52 1.03 -27.56
C PRO A 510 -30.08 0.26 -28.80
N ASP A 511 -29.20 0.86 -29.59
CA ASP A 511 -28.58 0.22 -30.72
C ASP A 511 -27.64 -0.93 -30.24
N ARG A 512 -27.48 -1.93 -31.11
CA ARG A 512 -26.65 -3.12 -30.82
C ARG A 512 -25.24 -2.78 -30.40
N ARG A 513 -24.65 -1.74 -31.02
CA ARG A 513 -23.27 -1.30 -30.72
C ARG A 513 -23.15 -0.75 -29.31
N SER A 514 -24.10 0.02 -28.82
CA SER A 514 -24.11 0.51 -27.43
C SER A 514 -24.22 -0.62 -26.43
N ILE A 515 -24.97 -1.69 -26.75
CA ILE A 515 -25.04 -2.92 -25.92
C ILE A 515 -23.67 -3.62 -25.90
N GLU A 516 -23.03 -3.79 -27.05
CA GLU A 516 -21.71 -4.43 -27.18
C GLU A 516 -20.62 -3.62 -26.44
N GLU A 517 -20.65 -2.29 -26.54
CA GLU A 517 -19.73 -1.39 -25.83
C GLU A 517 -19.92 -1.45 -24.29
N ALA A 518 -21.17 -1.46 -23.81
CA ALA A 518 -21.47 -1.60 -22.38
C ALA A 518 -21.05 -2.99 -21.85
N ALA A 519 -21.28 -4.04 -22.62
CA ALA A 519 -20.85 -5.40 -22.27
C ALA A 519 -19.31 -5.52 -22.24
N SER A 520 -18.60 -4.89 -23.19
CA SER A 520 -17.14 -4.84 -23.19
C SER A 520 -16.58 -4.11 -21.96
N LEU A 521 -17.23 -3.02 -21.53
CA LEU A 521 -16.88 -2.34 -20.28
C LEU A 521 -17.15 -3.23 -19.06
N ALA A 522 -18.25 -4.00 -19.01
CA ALA A 522 -18.52 -4.93 -17.93
C ALA A 522 -17.44 -6.04 -17.87
N ALA A 523 -17.03 -6.58 -19.02
CA ALA A 523 -15.95 -7.54 -19.11
C ALA A 523 -14.59 -6.93 -18.67
N TYR A 524 -14.29 -5.70 -19.07
CA TYR A 524 -13.05 -5.01 -18.71
C TYR A 524 -12.95 -4.70 -17.20
N TYR A 525 -14.07 -4.34 -16.55
CA TYR A 525 -14.15 -4.09 -15.11
C TYR A 525 -14.57 -5.34 -14.32
N SER A 526 -14.05 -6.51 -14.70
CA SER A 526 -14.29 -7.80 -14.03
C SER A 526 -13.00 -8.58 -13.84
N GLN A 527 -13.10 -9.74 -13.18
CA GLN A 527 -12.01 -10.72 -13.10
C GLN A 527 -11.60 -11.28 -14.46
N GLY A 528 -12.46 -11.17 -15.46
CA GLY A 528 -12.20 -11.61 -16.84
C GLY A 528 -11.37 -10.66 -17.69
N ARG A 529 -10.81 -9.58 -17.09
CA ARG A 529 -10.09 -8.50 -17.80
C ARG A 529 -8.96 -8.99 -18.71
N GLU A 530 -8.20 -10.00 -18.28
CA GLU A 530 -7.07 -10.57 -19.03
C GLU A 530 -7.47 -11.79 -19.87
N GLY A 531 -8.76 -12.15 -19.84
CA GLY A 531 -9.31 -13.29 -20.56
C GLY A 531 -9.67 -12.95 -22.01
N GLY A 532 -10.09 -13.98 -22.74
CA GLY A 532 -10.66 -13.81 -24.09
C GLY A 532 -12.10 -13.31 -24.06
N LYS A 533 -13.04 -14.05 -24.68
CA LYS A 533 -14.46 -13.73 -24.64
C LYS A 533 -15.07 -14.07 -23.28
N VAL A 534 -15.66 -13.09 -22.63
CA VAL A 534 -16.31 -13.19 -21.31
C VAL A 534 -17.83 -13.14 -21.50
N PRO A 535 -18.60 -14.09 -20.94
CA PRO A 535 -20.06 -14.02 -20.96
C PRO A 535 -20.54 -12.89 -20.03
N VAL A 536 -21.34 -11.99 -20.56
CA VAL A 536 -21.95 -10.85 -19.86
C VAL A 536 -23.46 -10.97 -19.97
N ASP A 537 -24.12 -11.05 -18.83
CA ASP A 537 -25.58 -11.03 -18.75
C ASP A 537 -26.06 -9.58 -18.71
N TYR A 538 -27.15 -9.30 -19.43
CA TYR A 538 -27.80 -8.00 -19.40
C TYR A 538 -29.32 -8.11 -19.35
N THR A 539 -29.94 -7.19 -18.65
CA THR A 539 -31.39 -7.16 -18.44
C THR A 539 -31.85 -5.74 -18.05
N PRO A 540 -33.09 -5.35 -18.31
CA PRO A 540 -33.65 -4.14 -17.72
C PRO A 540 -33.54 -4.13 -16.18
N VAL A 541 -33.20 -2.98 -15.61
CA VAL A 541 -32.99 -2.80 -14.14
C VAL A 541 -34.21 -3.28 -13.33
N LYS A 542 -35.43 -3.18 -13.85
CA LYS A 542 -36.64 -3.67 -13.18
C LYS A 542 -36.59 -5.17 -12.78
N PHE A 543 -35.79 -5.97 -13.47
CA PHE A 543 -35.64 -7.41 -13.22
C PHE A 543 -34.46 -7.73 -12.28
N VAL A 544 -33.72 -6.71 -11.81
CA VAL A 544 -32.60 -6.86 -10.88
C VAL A 544 -33.07 -6.50 -9.46
N LYS A 545 -32.87 -7.38 -8.50
CA LYS A 545 -33.30 -7.19 -7.11
C LYS A 545 -32.18 -7.55 -6.16
N LYS A 546 -32.09 -6.85 -5.05
CA LYS A 546 -31.21 -7.22 -3.94
C LYS A 546 -31.91 -8.28 -3.08
N PRO A 547 -31.30 -9.45 -2.81
CA PRO A 547 -31.87 -10.45 -1.91
C PRO A 547 -31.90 -9.93 -0.47
N ALA A 548 -32.90 -10.38 0.31
CA ALA A 548 -33.01 -10.02 1.73
C ALA A 548 -31.76 -10.49 2.49
N GLY A 549 -31.11 -9.60 3.23
CA GLY A 549 -29.87 -9.90 3.95
C GLY A 549 -28.63 -10.04 3.09
N GLY A 550 -28.72 -9.79 1.77
CA GLY A 550 -27.58 -9.85 0.86
C GLY A 550 -26.50 -8.83 1.18
N LYS A 551 -25.24 -9.26 1.06
CA LYS A 551 -24.07 -8.39 1.18
C LYS A 551 -24.09 -7.27 0.11
N PRO A 552 -23.38 -6.14 0.30
CA PRO A 552 -23.25 -5.14 -0.74
C PRO A 552 -22.77 -5.75 -2.07
N GLY A 553 -23.31 -5.28 -3.20
CA GLY A 553 -22.99 -5.77 -4.54
C GLY A 553 -23.72 -7.06 -4.96
N MET A 554 -24.38 -7.75 -4.04
CA MET A 554 -25.13 -8.97 -4.38
C MET A 554 -26.51 -8.65 -4.93
N VAL A 555 -26.79 -9.15 -6.13
CA VAL A 555 -28.11 -9.06 -6.76
C VAL A 555 -28.55 -10.41 -7.32
N VAL A 556 -29.86 -10.58 -7.42
CA VAL A 556 -30.52 -11.64 -8.18
C VAL A 556 -31.30 -11.01 -9.33
N TYR A 557 -31.23 -11.65 -10.47
CA TYR A 557 -31.90 -11.15 -11.67
C TYR A 557 -32.58 -12.27 -12.44
N THR A 558 -33.60 -11.91 -13.17
CA THR A 558 -34.40 -12.81 -13.98
C THR A 558 -34.54 -12.24 -15.40
N THR A 559 -34.97 -13.05 -16.35
CA THR A 559 -35.31 -12.57 -17.72
C THR A 559 -34.15 -11.81 -18.36
N TYR A 560 -32.98 -12.43 -18.42
CA TYR A 560 -31.75 -11.85 -18.96
C TYR A 560 -31.36 -12.45 -20.31
N GLN A 561 -30.48 -11.72 -21.01
CA GLN A 561 -29.78 -12.19 -22.21
C GLN A 561 -28.29 -12.20 -21.93
N THR A 562 -27.58 -13.06 -22.64
CA THR A 562 -26.11 -13.19 -22.49
C THR A 562 -25.43 -12.82 -23.81
N ILE A 563 -24.41 -11.98 -23.71
CA ILE A 563 -23.53 -11.60 -24.82
C ILE A 563 -22.08 -11.95 -24.46
N TYR A 564 -21.32 -12.45 -25.44
CA TYR A 564 -19.89 -12.72 -25.27
C TYR A 564 -19.10 -11.49 -25.68
N ALA A 565 -18.56 -10.78 -24.69
CA ALA A 565 -17.81 -9.55 -24.86
C ALA A 565 -16.28 -9.77 -24.66
N VAL A 566 -15.48 -9.02 -25.41
CA VAL A 566 -14.03 -8.99 -25.23
C VAL A 566 -13.69 -7.78 -24.38
N PRO A 567 -12.90 -7.95 -23.28
CA PRO A 567 -12.38 -6.83 -22.51
C PRO A 567 -11.47 -5.96 -23.39
N ASP A 568 -11.76 -4.65 -23.48
CA ASP A 568 -11.01 -3.73 -24.34
C ASP A 568 -10.66 -2.44 -23.60
N GLU A 569 -9.36 -2.29 -23.27
CA GLU A 569 -8.83 -1.09 -22.62
C GLU A 569 -8.86 0.14 -23.54
N ALA A 570 -8.59 -0.04 -24.84
CA ALA A 570 -8.60 1.07 -25.79
C ALA A 570 -10.00 1.62 -25.96
N LEU A 571 -11.01 0.72 -25.99
CA LEU A 571 -12.43 1.11 -25.98
C LEU A 571 -12.78 1.88 -24.71
N ALA A 572 -12.41 1.36 -23.52
CA ALA A 572 -12.67 2.02 -22.26
C ALA A 572 -12.07 3.44 -22.21
N ARG A 573 -10.83 3.60 -22.67
CA ARG A 573 -10.18 4.93 -22.76
C ARG A 573 -10.90 5.87 -23.74
N ARG A 574 -11.33 5.35 -24.89
CA ARG A 574 -12.01 6.13 -25.93
C ARG A 574 -13.38 6.64 -25.47
N LEU A 575 -14.15 5.79 -24.79
CA LEU A 575 -15.51 6.12 -24.33
C LEU A 575 -15.55 6.92 -23.03
N SER A 576 -14.44 7.01 -22.29
CA SER A 576 -14.36 7.69 -21.00
C SER A 576 -14.66 9.19 -21.13
N VAL A 577 -15.57 9.67 -20.29
CA VAL A 577 -15.84 11.10 -20.11
C VAL A 577 -14.80 11.62 -19.10
N LYS A 578 -13.93 12.55 -19.55
CA LYS A 578 -12.89 13.17 -18.70
C LYS A 578 -13.49 14.11 -17.64
#